data_c08d6253662bddb37dbc158df8e9526e
#
_entry.id   c08d6253662bddb37dbc158df8e9526e
#
_cell.length_a   1.000
_cell.length_b   1.000
_cell.length_c   1.000
_cell.angle_alpha   90.00
_cell.angle_beta   90.00
_cell.angle_gamma   90.00
#
_symmetry.space_group_name_H-M   'P 1'
#
loop_
_entity.id
_entity.type
_entity.pdbx_description
1 polymer ?
#
loop_
_entity_poly.entity_id
_entity_poly.type
_entity_poly.pdbx_seq_one_letter_code
_entity_poly.pdbx_strand_id
1 'polypeptide(L)'
;EWQFMTGGQWISHPGGDGIEYTVNVIHGSSPITEGVEDFPVKSEHYYLHVDPAIEVLATTRFPLVNYYHSSNKIVDMPVAWTKFWGNGRVFYTSLGHHDDVFDNSPNAAILMKRGLIWAAEGKQYALDHNLTTECFENNAKMY
;
A
#
# COMPACT_ATOMS: atom_id res chain seq x y z
N GLU A 1 16.36 5.25 -1.24
CA GLU A 1 15.37 5.80 -2.21
C GLU A 1 14.12 4.91 -2.36
N TRP A 2 14.27 3.57 -2.30
CA TRP A 2 13.16 2.64 -2.47
C TRP A 2 11.97 2.94 -1.54
N GLN A 3 12.22 3.17 -0.24
CA GLN A 3 11.17 3.48 0.74
C GLN A 3 10.47 4.82 0.42
N PHE A 4 11.19 5.80 -0.08
CA PHE A 4 10.60 7.06 -0.53
C PHE A 4 9.69 6.88 -1.73
N MET A 5 10.10 6.03 -2.69
CA MET A 5 9.28 5.72 -3.86
C MET A 5 8.03 4.95 -3.45
N THR A 6 8.17 3.87 -2.69
CA THR A 6 7.05 3.00 -2.30
C THR A 6 6.16 3.60 -1.23
N GLY A 7 6.66 4.55 -0.44
CA GLY A 7 5.92 5.19 0.65
C GLY A 7 5.85 4.39 1.94
N GLY A 8 6.67 3.33 2.08
CA GLY A 8 6.68 2.55 3.31
C GLY A 8 7.94 1.73 3.51
N GLN A 9 8.19 1.39 4.77
CA GLN A 9 9.28 0.52 5.20
C GLN A 9 8.74 -0.59 6.09
N TRP A 10 9.02 -1.83 5.73
CA TRP A 10 8.74 -2.98 6.57
C TRP A 10 9.60 -2.95 7.84
N ILE A 11 8.98 -3.22 8.99
CA ILE A 11 9.62 -3.28 10.29
C ILE A 11 9.56 -4.71 10.84
N SER A 12 8.36 -5.31 10.87
CA SER A 12 8.16 -6.65 11.41
C SER A 12 6.83 -7.25 10.98
N HIS A 13 6.65 -8.54 11.21
CA HIS A 13 5.42 -9.29 10.99
C HIS A 13 5.14 -10.20 12.21
N PRO A 14 4.71 -9.65 13.35
CA PRO A 14 4.48 -10.46 14.56
C PRO A 14 3.52 -11.61 14.30
N GLY A 15 3.92 -12.82 14.69
CA GLY A 15 3.17 -14.02 14.41
C GLY A 15 3.58 -14.76 13.13
N GLY A 16 4.39 -14.13 12.28
CA GLY A 16 4.85 -14.73 11.02
C GLY A 16 3.73 -14.87 10.00
N ASP A 17 3.81 -15.92 9.19
CA ASP A 17 2.82 -16.22 8.17
C ASP A 17 1.54 -16.86 8.74
N GLY A 18 0.45 -16.74 8.01
CA GLY A 18 -0.82 -17.40 8.34
C GLY A 18 -1.64 -16.72 9.43
N ILE A 19 -1.37 -15.45 9.72
CA ILE A 19 -2.21 -14.65 10.62
C ILE A 19 -3.50 -14.26 9.93
N GLU A 20 -4.63 -14.49 10.60
CA GLU A 20 -5.95 -14.06 10.14
C GLU A 20 -6.24 -12.65 10.63
N TYR A 21 -6.62 -11.76 9.70
CA TYR A 21 -7.00 -10.38 10.01
C TYR A 21 -7.99 -9.83 8.99
N THR A 22 -8.64 -8.75 9.34
CA THR A 22 -9.58 -8.04 8.44
C THR A 22 -8.87 -6.85 7.81
N VAL A 23 -9.03 -6.71 6.51
CA VAL A 23 -8.69 -5.53 5.74
C VAL A 23 -9.91 -4.61 5.70
N ASN A 24 -9.78 -3.41 6.25
CA ASN A 24 -10.82 -2.40 6.30
C ASN A 24 -10.61 -1.41 5.14
N VAL A 25 -11.55 -1.35 4.22
CA VAL A 25 -11.45 -0.54 3.00
C VAL A 25 -11.91 0.88 3.25
N ILE A 26 -11.11 1.86 2.83
CA ILE A 26 -11.49 3.27 2.89
C ILE A 26 -12.28 3.62 1.62
N HIS A 27 -13.57 3.92 1.81
CA HIS A 27 -14.48 4.21 0.71
C HIS A 27 -14.39 5.66 0.24
N GLY A 28 -14.62 5.87 -1.04
CA GLY A 28 -15.06 7.16 -1.61
C GLY A 28 -14.04 7.98 -2.38
N SER A 29 -12.74 7.64 -2.40
CA SER A 29 -11.74 8.51 -3.05
C SER A 29 -10.98 7.88 -4.23
N SER A 30 -11.05 6.57 -4.42
CA SER A 30 -10.21 5.88 -5.40
C SER A 30 -10.99 4.88 -6.24
N PRO A 31 -10.77 4.84 -7.57
CA PRO A 31 -11.34 3.80 -8.43
C PRO A 31 -10.83 2.39 -8.07
N ILE A 32 -9.72 2.31 -7.32
CA ILE A 32 -9.15 1.04 -6.87
C ILE A 32 -10.08 0.37 -5.86
N THR A 33 -10.71 1.14 -4.96
CA THR A 33 -11.56 0.66 -3.87
C THR A 33 -13.06 0.68 -4.18
N GLU A 34 -13.46 1.14 -5.35
CA GLU A 34 -14.88 1.25 -5.72
C GLU A 34 -15.60 -0.10 -5.62
N GLY A 35 -16.64 -0.18 -4.78
CA GLY A 35 -17.43 -1.39 -4.58
C GLY A 35 -16.68 -2.55 -3.92
N VAL A 36 -15.53 -2.31 -3.31
CA VAL A 36 -14.80 -3.29 -2.51
C VAL A 36 -15.20 -3.10 -1.05
N GLU A 37 -15.78 -4.14 -0.45
CA GLU A 37 -16.13 -4.17 0.96
C GLU A 37 -14.96 -4.67 1.81
N ASP A 38 -15.03 -4.49 3.13
CA ASP A 38 -14.09 -5.08 4.08
C ASP A 38 -14.02 -6.59 3.91
N PHE A 39 -12.83 -7.17 4.07
CA PHE A 39 -12.64 -8.60 3.81
C PHE A 39 -11.59 -9.23 4.72
N PRO A 40 -11.77 -10.53 5.07
CA PRO A 40 -10.76 -11.27 5.79
C PRO A 40 -9.64 -11.72 4.86
N VAL A 41 -8.44 -11.81 5.42
CA VAL A 41 -7.28 -12.45 4.78
C VAL A 41 -6.53 -13.31 5.79
N LYS A 42 -5.77 -14.26 5.27
CA LYS A 42 -4.80 -15.04 6.02
C LYS A 42 -3.44 -14.87 5.35
N SER A 43 -2.53 -14.15 6.00
CA SER A 43 -1.22 -13.79 5.43
C SER A 43 -0.28 -13.31 6.53
N GLU A 44 0.87 -12.76 6.17
CA GLU A 44 1.67 -12.00 7.11
C GLU A 44 1.00 -10.66 7.44
N HIS A 45 0.99 -10.30 8.70
CA HIS A 45 0.43 -9.04 9.20
C HIS A 45 1.56 -8.06 9.48
N TYR A 46 1.83 -7.15 8.53
CA TYR A 46 2.97 -6.25 8.58
C TYR A 46 2.77 -5.06 9.50
N TYR A 47 3.77 -4.81 10.35
CA TYR A 47 3.98 -3.50 10.98
C TYR A 47 4.94 -2.69 10.11
N LEU A 48 4.50 -1.50 9.70
CA LEU A 48 5.19 -0.65 8.73
C LEU A 48 5.45 0.75 9.30
N HIS A 49 6.57 1.36 8.92
CA HIS A 49 6.67 2.81 8.89
C HIS A 49 6.20 3.32 7.53
N VAL A 50 5.37 4.34 7.52
CA VAL A 50 4.77 4.87 6.30
C VAL A 50 5.06 6.36 6.13
N ASP A 51 5.19 6.77 4.89
CA ASP A 51 5.38 8.16 4.49
C ASP A 51 4.06 8.93 4.65
N PRO A 52 4.07 10.15 5.22
CA PRO A 52 2.86 10.98 5.33
C PRO A 52 2.26 11.41 3.99
N ALA A 53 3.00 11.27 2.88
CA ALA A 53 2.53 11.61 1.53
C ALA A 53 1.77 10.47 0.83
N ILE A 54 1.47 9.35 1.51
CA ILE A 54 0.64 8.28 0.97
C ILE A 54 -0.85 8.62 1.07
N GLU A 55 -1.63 8.18 0.09
CA GLU A 55 -3.09 8.14 0.17
C GLU A 55 -3.51 6.72 0.53
N VAL A 56 -3.95 6.53 1.77
CA VAL A 56 -4.30 5.21 2.31
C VAL A 56 -5.62 4.74 1.72
N LEU A 57 -5.65 3.55 1.16
CA LEU A 57 -6.82 2.91 0.54
C LEU A 57 -7.44 1.84 1.44
N ALA A 58 -6.64 1.18 2.24
CA ALA A 58 -7.09 0.16 3.17
C ALA A 58 -6.17 0.06 4.38
N THR A 59 -6.75 -0.29 5.51
CA THR A 59 -6.05 -0.48 6.78
C THR A 59 -6.38 -1.83 7.40
N THR A 60 -5.61 -2.22 8.39
CA THR A 60 -5.94 -3.32 9.29
C THR A 60 -5.76 -2.90 10.73
N ARG A 61 -6.60 -3.41 11.63
CA ARG A 61 -6.47 -3.18 13.06
C ARG A 61 -5.29 -3.98 13.61
N PHE A 62 -4.16 -3.30 13.81
CA PHE A 62 -2.97 -3.93 14.35
C PHE A 62 -3.04 -4.00 15.87
N PRO A 63 -3.02 -5.20 16.48
CA PRO A 63 -3.19 -5.35 17.91
C PRO A 63 -1.91 -4.99 18.67
N LEU A 64 -2.02 -4.85 20.01
CA LEU A 64 -0.87 -4.89 20.88
C LEU A 64 -0.28 -6.31 20.87
N VAL A 65 1.03 -6.39 20.68
CA VAL A 65 1.79 -7.63 20.75
C VAL A 65 2.98 -7.45 21.68
N ASN A 66 3.29 -8.48 22.44
CA ASN A 66 4.43 -8.48 23.36
C ASN A 66 5.74 -8.73 22.61
N TYR A 67 6.10 -7.79 21.72
CA TYR A 67 7.29 -7.88 20.90
C TYR A 67 7.94 -6.50 20.73
N TYR A 68 8.71 -6.22 19.66
CA TYR A 68 9.48 -4.96 19.53
C TYR A 68 8.66 -3.69 19.72
N HIS A 69 7.39 -3.71 19.33
CA HIS A 69 6.49 -2.56 19.39
C HIS A 69 5.39 -2.76 20.42
N SER A 70 5.64 -3.57 21.44
CA SER A 70 4.71 -3.81 22.54
C SER A 70 4.32 -2.56 23.33
N SER A 71 5.14 -1.51 23.28
CA SER A 71 4.84 -0.20 23.87
C SER A 71 3.93 0.67 23.02
N ASN A 72 3.71 0.31 21.76
CA ASN A 72 2.82 1.06 20.87
C ASN A 72 1.36 0.76 21.23
N LYS A 73 0.50 1.76 20.99
CA LYS A 73 -0.95 1.55 21.08
C LYS A 73 -1.44 0.71 19.92
N ILE A 74 -2.67 0.17 20.05
CA ILE A 74 -3.40 -0.39 18.91
C ILE A 74 -3.54 0.70 17.85
N VAL A 75 -3.22 0.37 16.60
CA VAL A 75 -3.24 1.30 15.47
C VAL A 75 -3.98 0.71 14.27
N ASP A 76 -4.50 1.58 13.42
CA ASP A 76 -5.00 1.18 12.11
C ASP A 76 -3.82 1.28 11.13
N MET A 77 -3.20 0.13 10.85
CA MET A 77 -2.01 0.03 10.02
C MET A 77 -2.39 0.04 8.54
N PRO A 78 -1.80 0.93 7.72
CA PRO A 78 -2.01 0.89 6.29
C PRO A 78 -1.60 -0.45 5.66
N VAL A 79 -2.46 -0.99 4.81
CA VAL A 79 -2.28 -2.25 4.07
C VAL A 79 -2.12 -2.00 2.58
N ALA A 80 -2.85 -1.02 2.06
CA ALA A 80 -2.76 -0.59 0.67
C ALA A 80 -2.84 0.92 0.58
N TRP A 81 -2.07 1.49 -0.35
CA TRP A 81 -2.05 2.94 -0.60
C TRP A 81 -1.58 3.28 -2.00
N THR A 82 -1.83 4.52 -2.38
CA THR A 82 -1.25 5.15 -3.56
C THR A 82 -0.30 6.27 -3.17
N LYS A 83 0.62 6.59 -4.07
CA LYS A 83 1.56 7.69 -3.96
C LYS A 83 2.00 8.12 -5.35
N PHE A 84 2.49 9.36 -5.46
CA PHE A 84 3.21 9.82 -6.65
C PHE A 84 4.72 9.79 -6.40
N TRP A 85 5.46 9.44 -7.46
CA TRP A 85 6.91 9.55 -7.50
C TRP A 85 7.32 10.23 -8.81
N GLY A 86 7.68 11.50 -8.74
CA GLY A 86 7.77 12.35 -9.92
C GLY A 86 6.42 12.40 -10.65
N ASN A 87 6.43 12.12 -11.95
CA ASN A 87 5.22 12.00 -12.76
C ASN A 87 4.60 10.59 -12.71
N GLY A 88 5.22 9.67 -12.00
CA GLY A 88 4.76 8.28 -11.90
C GLY A 88 3.74 8.08 -10.80
N ARG A 89 2.90 7.05 -11.00
CA ARG A 89 1.95 6.56 -9.98
C ARG A 89 2.51 5.31 -9.34
N VAL A 90 2.45 5.24 -8.02
CA VAL A 90 2.86 4.08 -7.22
C VAL A 90 1.64 3.52 -6.51
N PHE A 91 1.36 2.26 -6.70
CA PHE A 91 0.43 1.49 -5.89
C PHE A 91 1.23 0.50 -5.04
N TYR A 92 0.92 0.45 -3.76
CA TYR A 92 1.51 -0.50 -2.82
C TYR A 92 0.42 -1.31 -2.13
N THR A 93 0.70 -2.58 -1.89
CA THR A 93 -0.05 -3.42 -0.97
C THR A 93 0.90 -4.32 -0.20
N SER A 94 0.62 -4.56 1.07
CA SER A 94 1.32 -5.53 1.93
C SER A 94 0.69 -6.93 1.90
N LEU A 95 -0.38 -7.12 1.12
CA LEU A 95 -1.03 -8.43 0.95
C LEU A 95 -0.23 -9.31 -0.02
N GLY A 96 -0.27 -10.62 0.19
CA GLY A 96 0.26 -11.58 -0.76
C GLY A 96 1.68 -12.05 -0.44
N HIS A 97 1.96 -12.44 0.81
CA HIS A 97 3.17 -13.19 1.14
C HIS A 97 3.27 -14.46 0.27
N HIS A 98 2.14 -15.13 0.09
CA HIS A 98 1.94 -16.19 -0.90
C HIS A 98 0.86 -15.79 -1.91
N ASP A 99 0.89 -16.36 -3.09
CA ASP A 99 -0.06 -16.08 -4.19
C ASP A 99 -1.48 -16.58 -3.88
N ASP A 100 -1.62 -17.60 -3.05
CA ASP A 100 -2.90 -18.14 -2.60
C ASP A 100 -3.78 -17.13 -1.86
N VAL A 101 -3.19 -16.05 -1.31
CA VAL A 101 -3.95 -14.93 -0.74
C VAL A 101 -4.92 -14.33 -1.77
N PHE A 102 -4.51 -14.23 -3.02
CA PHE A 102 -5.33 -13.69 -4.10
C PHE A 102 -6.36 -14.70 -4.61
N ASP A 103 -6.06 -15.99 -4.54
CA ASP A 103 -7.02 -17.07 -4.87
C ASP A 103 -8.11 -17.19 -3.80
N ASN A 104 -7.75 -17.06 -2.54
CA ASN A 104 -8.67 -17.21 -1.40
C ASN A 104 -9.41 -15.92 -1.05
N SER A 105 -8.96 -14.75 -1.50
CA SER A 105 -9.58 -13.45 -1.23
C SER A 105 -9.83 -12.66 -2.52
N PRO A 106 -11.03 -12.77 -3.13
CA PRO A 106 -11.37 -12.05 -4.35
C PRO A 106 -11.18 -10.52 -4.24
N ASN A 107 -11.45 -9.94 -3.07
CA ASN A 107 -11.27 -8.51 -2.83
C ASN A 107 -9.79 -8.11 -2.83
N ALA A 108 -8.88 -8.95 -2.30
CA ALA A 108 -7.44 -8.73 -2.41
C ALA A 108 -6.98 -8.74 -3.87
N ALA A 109 -7.47 -9.72 -4.66
CA ALA A 109 -7.18 -9.81 -6.09
C ALA A 109 -7.71 -8.60 -6.88
N ILE A 110 -8.91 -8.11 -6.55
CA ILE A 110 -9.48 -6.90 -7.16
C ILE A 110 -8.62 -5.68 -6.86
N LEU A 111 -8.22 -5.46 -5.61
CA LEU A 111 -7.35 -4.36 -5.22
C LEU A 111 -6.01 -4.40 -5.97
N MET A 112 -5.35 -5.56 -6.01
CA MET A 112 -4.09 -5.74 -6.73
C MET A 112 -4.25 -5.43 -8.21
N LYS A 113 -5.24 -6.02 -8.87
CA LYS A 113 -5.50 -5.80 -10.31
C LYS A 113 -5.76 -4.33 -10.61
N ARG A 114 -6.65 -3.68 -9.85
CA ARG A 114 -7.01 -2.28 -10.08
C ARG A 114 -5.86 -1.33 -9.77
N GLY A 115 -5.06 -1.62 -8.74
CA GLY A 115 -3.86 -0.86 -8.41
C GLY A 115 -2.82 -0.89 -9.54
N LEU A 116 -2.58 -2.07 -10.14
CA LEU A 116 -1.68 -2.22 -11.29
C LEU A 116 -2.20 -1.46 -12.52
N ILE A 117 -3.50 -1.54 -12.82
CA ILE A 117 -4.13 -0.81 -13.93
C ILE A 117 -3.99 0.70 -13.70
N TRP A 118 -4.32 1.20 -12.50
CA TRP A 118 -4.20 2.61 -12.15
C TRP A 118 -2.77 3.15 -12.32
N ALA A 119 -1.77 2.35 -11.92
CA ALA A 119 -0.37 2.72 -12.11
C ALA A 119 0.02 2.73 -13.61
N ALA A 120 -0.43 1.76 -14.39
CA ALA A 120 -0.18 1.67 -15.83
C ALA A 120 -0.82 2.86 -16.59
N GLU A 121 -2.04 3.24 -16.24
CA GLU A 121 -2.72 4.43 -16.79
C GLU A 121 -1.95 5.72 -16.50
N GLY A 122 -1.30 5.81 -15.32
CA GLY A 122 -0.43 6.94 -14.98
C GLY A 122 0.79 7.04 -15.90
N LYS A 123 1.39 5.92 -16.27
CA LYS A 123 2.47 5.88 -17.25
C LYS A 123 1.99 6.33 -18.61
N GLN A 124 0.83 5.85 -19.06
CA GLN A 124 0.26 6.24 -20.34
C GLN A 124 -0.06 7.74 -20.37
N TYR A 125 -0.67 8.26 -19.30
CA TYR A 125 -0.92 9.69 -19.16
C TYR A 125 0.35 10.54 -19.31
N ALA A 126 1.45 10.15 -18.65
CA ALA A 126 2.72 10.86 -18.74
C ALA A 126 3.29 10.87 -20.17
N LEU A 127 3.18 9.75 -20.89
CA LEU A 127 3.60 9.65 -22.29
C LEU A 127 2.76 10.53 -23.23
N ASP A 128 1.43 10.48 -23.10
CA ASP A 128 0.49 11.22 -23.94
C ASP A 128 0.61 12.74 -23.78
N HIS A 129 1.05 13.19 -22.58
CA HIS A 129 1.23 14.60 -22.26
C HIS A 129 2.68 15.07 -22.36
N ASN A 130 3.60 14.21 -22.82
CA ASN A 130 5.04 14.49 -22.93
C ASN A 130 5.65 15.02 -21.61
N LEU A 131 5.23 14.47 -20.48
CA LEU A 131 5.76 14.86 -19.19
C LEU A 131 7.20 14.37 -19.05
N THR A 132 8.10 15.27 -18.61
CA THR A 132 9.52 14.98 -18.40
C THR A 132 9.87 14.99 -16.92
N THR A 133 11.04 14.47 -16.58
CA THR A 133 11.55 14.44 -15.20
C THR A 133 12.40 15.68 -14.85
N GLU A 134 12.63 16.60 -15.79
CA GLU A 134 13.51 17.74 -15.63
C GLU A 134 13.23 18.59 -14.39
N CYS A 135 11.95 18.80 -14.06
CA CYS A 135 11.56 19.56 -12.87
C CYS A 135 11.94 18.89 -11.55
N PHE A 136 12.17 17.57 -11.55
CA PHE A 136 12.59 16.80 -10.38
C PHE A 136 14.12 16.65 -10.31
N GLU A 137 14.80 16.59 -11.45
CA GLU A 137 16.26 16.40 -11.54
C GLU A 137 17.04 17.58 -10.99
N ASN A 138 16.54 18.78 -11.18
CA ASN A 138 17.19 20.01 -10.73
C ASN A 138 17.04 20.28 -9.23
N ASN A 139 16.20 19.59 -8.53
CA ASN A 139 15.96 19.74 -7.09
C ASN A 139 16.94 18.94 -6.22
N ALA A 140 17.80 18.12 -6.79
CA ALA A 140 18.80 17.32 -6.07
C ALA A 140 19.86 18.14 -5.30
N LYS A 141 19.88 19.47 -5.47
CA LYS A 141 20.80 20.38 -4.79
C LYS A 141 20.19 21.11 -3.58
N MET A 142 18.99 20.77 -3.17
CA MET A 142 18.30 21.44 -2.05
C MET A 142 18.55 20.80 -0.67
N TYR A 143 19.46 19.80 -0.60
CA TYR A 143 19.85 19.12 0.64
C TYR A 143 21.35 19.21 0.87
#